data_8f4b14d7a1021cd8609f69726f9f57ef
#
_entry.id   8f4b14d7a1021cd8609f69726f9f57ef
#
_cell.length_a   1.000
_cell.length_b   1.000
_cell.length_c   1.000
_cell.angle_alpha   90.00
_cell.angle_beta   90.00
_cell.angle_gamma   90.00
#
_symmetry.space_group_name_H-M   'P 1'
#
loop_
_entity.id
_entity.type
_entity.pdbx_description
1 polymer ?
#
loop_
_entity_poly.entity_id
_entity_poly.type
_entity_poly.pdbx_seq_one_letter_code
_entity_poly.pdbx_strand_id
1 'polypeptide(L)'
;MLFRSFNDRLKSMTSGYASFDYEIIEHREGDLVKLGILVNGEPVDALAMMIHKDFAQKTGREVCEKLKDLIPRHNFMIPVQAAIGGKIIARETIKGFKKDVLTKIHGGGATDRKRKLLEKQKKGKARSKQFGKVEIPQEAFIGVLKINKEK
;
A
#
# COMPACT_ATOMS: atom_id res chain seq x y z
N MET A 1 18.98 4.18 -12.45
CA MET A 1 18.46 5.01 -11.35
C MET A 1 19.21 4.84 -10.04
N LEU A 2 19.60 3.65 -9.66
CA LEU A 2 20.46 3.41 -8.49
C LEU A 2 21.77 4.20 -8.51
N PHE A 3 22.37 4.35 -9.69
CA PHE A 3 23.63 5.06 -9.87
C PHE A 3 23.54 6.56 -9.59
N ARG A 4 22.44 7.20 -9.97
CA ARG A 4 22.24 8.63 -9.73
C ARG A 4 22.16 8.92 -8.22
N SER A 5 21.38 8.14 -7.48
CA SER A 5 21.27 8.29 -6.03
C SER A 5 22.57 8.00 -5.30
N PHE A 6 23.32 6.99 -5.76
CA PHE A 6 24.63 6.66 -5.22
C PHE A 6 25.63 7.79 -5.50
N ASN A 7 25.69 8.31 -6.70
CA ASN A 7 26.57 9.42 -7.08
C ASN A 7 26.28 10.68 -6.27
N ASP A 8 24.99 11.02 -6.11
CA ASP A 8 24.56 12.19 -5.34
C ASP A 8 24.96 12.06 -3.87
N ARG A 9 24.80 10.89 -3.28
CA ARG A 9 25.23 10.60 -1.90
C ARG A 9 26.74 10.65 -1.75
N LEU A 10 27.47 10.04 -2.68
CA LEU A 10 28.91 10.02 -2.68
C LEU A 10 29.49 11.43 -2.75
N LYS A 11 28.97 12.26 -3.65
CA LYS A 11 29.38 13.67 -3.77
C LYS A 11 29.01 14.49 -2.54
N SER A 12 27.82 14.29 -1.99
CA SER A 12 27.36 14.98 -0.80
C SER A 12 28.24 14.64 0.43
N MET A 13 28.56 13.38 0.64
CA MET A 13 29.38 12.92 1.77
C MET A 13 30.86 13.36 1.65
N THR A 14 31.34 13.60 0.47
CA THR A 14 32.75 13.92 0.22
C THR A 14 32.96 15.37 -0.22
N SER A 15 31.96 16.22 -0.09
CA SER A 15 31.99 17.63 -0.51
C SER A 15 32.42 17.81 -1.97
N GLY A 16 32.01 16.90 -2.84
CA GLY A 16 32.28 16.91 -4.27
C GLY A 16 33.63 16.32 -4.71
N TYR A 17 34.45 15.83 -3.78
CA TYR A 17 35.77 15.27 -4.13
C TYR A 17 35.73 13.86 -4.69
N ALA A 18 34.78 13.02 -4.28
CA ALA A 18 34.68 11.67 -4.79
C ALA A 18 33.84 11.62 -6.07
N SER A 19 34.23 10.77 -6.98
CA SER A 19 33.50 10.41 -8.18
C SER A 19 33.60 8.91 -8.42
N PHE A 20 32.68 8.35 -9.19
CA PHE A 20 32.77 6.98 -9.67
C PHE A 20 32.43 6.93 -11.15
N ASP A 21 32.91 5.91 -11.80
CA ASP A 21 32.58 5.58 -13.17
C ASP A 21 32.00 4.15 -13.21
N TYR A 22 31.23 3.85 -14.24
CA TYR A 22 30.64 2.53 -14.41
C TYR A 22 30.63 2.11 -15.88
N GLU A 23 30.69 0.82 -16.10
CA GLU A 23 30.60 0.19 -17.41
C GLU A 23 29.47 -0.85 -17.39
N ILE A 24 28.63 -0.86 -18.42
CA ILE A 24 27.61 -1.87 -18.62
C ILE A 24 28.29 -3.08 -19.28
N ILE A 25 28.39 -4.17 -18.55
CA ILE A 25 29.09 -5.38 -19.02
C ILE A 25 28.13 -6.45 -19.55
N GLU A 26 27.25 -6.96 -18.72
CA GLU A 26 26.35 -8.05 -19.08
C GLU A 26 25.12 -8.11 -18.19
N HIS A 27 24.12 -8.90 -18.60
CA HIS A 27 23.00 -9.26 -17.75
C HIS A 27 23.36 -10.52 -16.97
N ARG A 28 23.20 -10.46 -15.66
CA ARG A 28 23.41 -11.58 -14.73
C ARG A 28 22.13 -11.89 -13.98
N GLU A 29 21.94 -13.18 -13.68
CA GLU A 29 20.91 -13.60 -12.74
C GLU A 29 21.20 -13.02 -11.35
N GLY A 30 20.17 -12.54 -10.70
CA GLY A 30 20.24 -12.01 -9.33
C GLY A 30 18.96 -12.33 -8.57
N ASP A 31 19.03 -12.24 -7.24
CA ASP A 31 17.86 -12.46 -6.35
C ASP A 31 16.88 -11.28 -6.38
N LEU A 32 16.50 -10.86 -7.58
CA LEU A 32 15.52 -9.82 -7.80
C LEU A 32 14.13 -10.41 -7.93
N VAL A 33 13.16 -9.77 -7.30
CA VAL A 33 11.75 -10.16 -7.36
C VAL A 33 10.88 -8.96 -7.73
N LYS A 34 9.78 -9.22 -8.41
CA LYS A 34 8.77 -8.21 -8.67
C LYS A 34 7.85 -8.11 -7.45
N LEU A 35 7.92 -6.98 -6.76
CA LEU A 35 6.99 -6.64 -5.70
C LEU A 35 5.78 -5.94 -6.31
N GLY A 36 4.62 -6.61 -6.26
CA GLY A 36 3.34 -6.07 -6.69
C GLY A 36 2.57 -5.49 -5.52
N ILE A 37 1.80 -4.43 -5.77
CA ILE A 37 0.90 -3.82 -4.79
C ILE A 37 -0.54 -4.02 -5.25
N LEU A 38 -1.39 -4.50 -4.33
CA LEU A 38 -2.82 -4.65 -4.56
C LEU A 38 -3.59 -3.73 -3.63
N VAL A 39 -4.55 -3.03 -4.19
CA VAL A 39 -5.49 -2.20 -3.43
C VAL A 39 -6.90 -2.72 -3.68
N ASN A 40 -7.59 -3.10 -2.62
CA ASN A 40 -8.91 -3.75 -2.68
C ASN A 40 -8.95 -5.01 -3.57
N GLY A 41 -7.84 -5.76 -3.60
CA GLY A 41 -7.69 -6.97 -4.41
C GLY A 41 -7.29 -6.72 -5.88
N GLU A 42 -7.23 -5.48 -6.33
CA GLU A 42 -6.82 -5.12 -7.69
C GLU A 42 -5.34 -4.71 -7.73
N PRO A 43 -4.55 -5.25 -8.66
CA PRO A 43 -3.15 -4.88 -8.81
C PRO A 43 -3.00 -3.46 -9.33
N VAL A 44 -2.06 -2.72 -8.75
CA VAL A 44 -1.70 -1.36 -9.17
C VAL A 44 -0.33 -1.39 -9.81
N ASP A 45 -0.28 -1.47 -11.13
CA ASP A 45 0.97 -1.65 -11.88
C ASP A 45 1.95 -0.49 -11.70
N ALA A 46 1.44 0.74 -11.55
CA ALA A 46 2.27 1.92 -11.32
C ALA A 46 3.05 1.88 -9.99
N LEU A 47 2.63 1.05 -9.04
CA LEU A 47 3.30 0.84 -7.74
C LEU A 47 4.17 -0.42 -7.72
N ALA A 48 4.17 -1.22 -8.77
CA ALA A 48 5.02 -2.39 -8.88
C ALA A 48 6.49 -1.98 -9.00
N MET A 49 7.37 -2.72 -8.35
CA MET A 49 8.80 -2.45 -8.36
C MET A 49 9.62 -3.73 -8.39
N MET A 50 10.81 -3.64 -8.98
CA MET A 50 11.82 -4.68 -8.89
C MET A 50 12.70 -4.41 -7.67
N ILE A 51 12.87 -5.40 -6.82
CA ILE A 51 13.62 -5.27 -5.56
C ILE A 51 14.34 -6.57 -5.23
N HIS A 52 15.45 -6.46 -4.52
CA HIS A 52 16.14 -7.64 -3.99
C HIS A 52 15.25 -8.36 -2.97
N LYS A 53 15.26 -9.69 -3.02
CA LYS A 53 14.41 -10.56 -2.20
C LYS A 53 14.49 -10.24 -0.70
N ASP A 54 15.68 -9.97 -0.18
CA ASP A 54 15.91 -9.71 1.24
C ASP A 54 15.23 -8.42 1.72
N PHE A 55 15.05 -7.43 0.84
CA PHE A 55 14.42 -6.15 1.16
C PHE A 55 12.94 -6.13 0.85
N ALA A 56 12.44 -7.12 0.12
CA ALA A 56 11.06 -7.11 -0.39
C ALA A 56 10.02 -7.04 0.72
N GLN A 57 10.19 -7.79 1.82
CA GLN A 57 9.23 -7.78 2.92
C GLN A 57 9.20 -6.44 3.66
N LYS A 58 10.37 -5.89 3.95
CA LYS A 58 10.49 -4.59 4.63
C LYS A 58 9.87 -3.48 3.79
N THR A 59 10.28 -3.39 2.52
CA THR A 59 9.75 -2.39 1.59
C THR A 59 8.26 -2.57 1.34
N GLY A 60 7.78 -3.79 1.20
CA GLY A 60 6.36 -4.08 1.04
C GLY A 60 5.53 -3.59 2.24
N ARG A 61 6.01 -3.76 3.45
CA ARG A 61 5.36 -3.25 4.67
C ARG A 61 5.32 -1.73 4.69
N GLU A 62 6.45 -1.07 4.45
CA GLU A 62 6.56 0.39 4.43
C GLU A 62 5.64 1.01 3.37
N VAL A 63 5.55 0.42 2.18
CA VAL A 63 4.64 0.86 1.12
C VAL A 63 3.18 0.70 1.55
N CYS A 64 2.80 -0.44 2.12
CA CYS A 64 1.44 -0.67 2.59
C CYS A 64 1.03 0.31 3.71
N GLU A 65 1.92 0.58 4.66
CA GLU A 65 1.70 1.57 5.73
C GLU A 65 1.51 2.96 5.15
N LYS A 66 2.37 3.38 4.25
CA LYS A 66 2.27 4.69 3.59
C LYS A 66 0.97 4.86 2.79
N LEU A 67 0.59 3.84 2.03
CA LEU A 67 -0.65 3.86 1.27
C LEU A 67 -1.89 3.90 2.17
N LYS A 68 -1.86 3.21 3.31
CA LYS A 68 -2.93 3.25 4.31
C LYS A 68 -3.18 4.67 4.83
N ASP A 69 -2.11 5.46 5.00
CA ASP A 69 -2.23 6.83 5.50
C ASP A 69 -2.67 7.83 4.41
N LEU A 70 -2.30 7.58 3.17
CA LEU A 70 -2.55 8.48 2.04
C LEU A 70 -3.85 8.22 1.28
N ILE A 71 -4.32 6.97 1.26
CA ILE A 71 -5.60 6.63 0.61
C ILE A 71 -6.75 6.99 1.54
N PRO A 72 -7.73 7.80 1.09
CA PRO A 72 -8.85 8.20 1.92
C PRO A 72 -9.76 7.01 2.29
N ARG A 73 -10.41 7.12 3.44
CA ARG A 73 -11.37 6.11 3.88
C ARG A 73 -12.61 6.11 2.98
N HIS A 74 -13.14 4.92 2.75
CA HIS A 74 -14.41 4.67 2.06
C HIS A 74 -15.45 4.09 3.02
N ASN A 75 -16.64 3.82 2.52
CA ASN A 75 -17.71 3.21 3.32
C ASN A 75 -17.45 1.73 3.67
N PHE A 76 -16.40 1.14 3.11
CA PHE A 76 -15.99 -0.25 3.31
C PHE A 76 -14.50 -0.32 3.63
N MET A 77 -14.06 -1.46 4.15
CA MET A 77 -12.65 -1.71 4.42
C MET A 77 -11.89 -1.96 3.12
N ILE A 78 -10.75 -1.31 2.97
CA ILE A 78 -9.86 -1.47 1.82
C ILE A 78 -8.60 -2.20 2.28
N PRO A 79 -8.37 -3.44 1.87
CA PRO A 79 -7.09 -4.10 2.07
C PRO A 79 -6.05 -3.55 1.10
N VAL A 80 -4.88 -3.22 1.62
CA VAL A 80 -3.67 -2.86 0.88
C VAL A 80 -2.66 -3.97 1.10
N GLN A 81 -2.18 -4.57 0.04
CA GLN A 81 -1.35 -5.77 0.12
C GLN A 81 -0.12 -5.62 -0.77
N ALA A 82 1.00 -6.15 -0.31
CA ALA A 82 2.19 -6.34 -1.11
C ALA A 82 2.38 -7.83 -1.38
N ALA A 83 2.64 -8.18 -2.62
CA ALA A 83 2.75 -9.57 -3.05
C ALA A 83 3.94 -9.82 -3.97
N ILE A 84 4.49 -11.02 -3.89
CA ILE A 84 5.51 -11.54 -4.79
C ILE A 84 4.97 -12.84 -5.40
N GLY A 85 4.82 -12.86 -6.74
CA GLY A 85 4.36 -14.06 -7.44
C GLY A 85 3.03 -14.61 -6.91
N GLY A 86 2.08 -13.74 -6.55
CA GLY A 86 0.79 -14.12 -5.99
C GLY A 86 0.79 -14.40 -4.48
N LYS A 87 1.95 -14.52 -3.84
CA LYS A 87 2.06 -14.68 -2.39
C LYS A 87 2.08 -13.31 -1.70
N ILE A 88 1.13 -13.10 -0.79
CA ILE A 88 1.06 -11.87 0.01
C ILE A 88 2.13 -11.91 1.09
N ILE A 89 2.99 -10.88 1.13
CA ILE A 89 4.09 -10.76 2.10
C ILE A 89 3.86 -9.66 3.13
N ALA A 90 3.01 -8.67 2.82
CA ALA A 90 2.64 -7.62 3.74
C ALA A 90 1.18 -7.22 3.49
N ARG A 91 0.49 -6.79 4.54
CA ARG A 91 -0.90 -6.35 4.46
C ARG A 91 -1.18 -5.27 5.48
N GLU A 92 -1.88 -4.22 5.03
CA GLU A 92 -2.52 -3.22 5.86
C GLU A 92 -3.98 -3.07 5.48
N THR A 93 -4.79 -2.54 6.38
CA THR A 93 -6.22 -2.37 6.14
C THR A 93 -6.64 -0.93 6.46
N ILE A 94 -7.22 -0.26 5.47
CA ILE A 94 -7.85 1.04 5.66
C ILE A 94 -9.25 0.79 6.18
N LYS A 95 -9.52 1.25 7.41
CA LYS A 95 -10.83 1.07 8.04
C LYS A 95 -11.89 1.89 7.32
N GLY A 96 -13.04 1.29 7.03
CA GLY A 96 -14.18 2.02 6.49
C GLY A 96 -14.84 2.92 7.53
N PHE A 97 -15.64 3.89 7.07
CA PHE A 97 -16.47 4.70 7.95
C PHE A 97 -17.48 3.81 8.67
N LYS A 98 -17.64 4.05 9.96
CA LYS A 98 -18.70 3.46 10.77
C LYS A 98 -19.84 4.46 10.89
N LYS A 99 -21.02 4.06 10.44
CA LYS A 99 -22.26 4.80 10.72
C LYS A 99 -22.90 4.16 11.94
N ASP A 100 -23.14 4.95 12.97
CA ASP A 100 -23.89 4.49 14.13
C ASP A 100 -25.39 4.42 13.77
N VAL A 101 -25.92 3.22 13.68
CA VAL A 101 -27.32 2.96 13.37
C VAL A 101 -28.13 2.60 14.62
N LEU A 102 -27.47 2.52 15.78
CA LEU A 102 -28.08 2.05 17.02
C LEU A 102 -28.39 3.16 18.03
N THR A 103 -27.80 4.36 17.87
CA THR A 103 -27.94 5.48 18.83
C THR A 103 -29.38 5.94 19.04
N LYS A 104 -30.24 5.78 18.03
CA LYS A 104 -31.66 6.16 18.06
C LYS A 104 -32.58 5.07 18.62
N ILE A 105 -32.03 3.90 18.97
CA ILE A 105 -32.81 2.79 19.49
C ILE A 105 -32.64 2.74 21.00
N HIS A 106 -33.67 3.21 21.72
CA HIS A 106 -33.73 3.12 23.17
C HIS A 106 -34.05 1.67 23.61
N GLY A 107 -33.31 1.18 24.57
CA GLY A 107 -33.49 -0.15 25.17
C GLY A 107 -32.16 -0.90 25.35
N GLY A 108 -32.01 -1.56 26.49
CA GLY A 108 -30.86 -2.39 26.82
C GLY A 108 -30.88 -3.73 26.07
N GLY A 109 -29.69 -4.24 25.71
CA GLY A 109 -29.51 -5.57 25.14
C GLY A 109 -29.64 -5.70 23.65
N ALA A 110 -29.38 -6.92 23.15
CA ALA A 110 -29.45 -7.27 21.72
C ALA A 110 -30.91 -7.58 21.34
N THR A 111 -31.59 -6.61 20.75
CA THR A 111 -32.95 -6.82 20.22
C THR A 111 -32.91 -7.26 18.78
N ASP A 112 -33.93 -7.97 18.31
CA ASP A 112 -34.04 -8.38 16.88
C ASP A 112 -34.00 -7.20 15.93
N ARG A 113 -34.54 -6.06 16.34
CA ARG A 113 -34.47 -4.81 15.56
C ARG A 113 -33.05 -4.34 15.39
N LYS A 114 -32.23 -4.34 16.46
CA LYS A 114 -30.81 -3.97 16.41
C LYS A 114 -30.03 -4.92 15.50
N ARG A 115 -30.27 -6.22 15.60
CA ARG A 115 -29.64 -7.25 14.76
C ARG A 115 -29.99 -7.03 13.29
N LYS A 116 -31.25 -6.83 12.92
CA LYS A 116 -31.69 -6.57 11.56
C LYS A 116 -31.05 -5.30 10.96
N LEU A 117 -30.91 -4.22 11.74
CA LEU A 117 -30.24 -3.00 11.29
C LEU A 117 -28.75 -3.21 11.03
N LEU A 118 -28.06 -3.93 11.90
CA LEU A 118 -26.64 -4.29 11.71
C LEU A 118 -26.44 -5.18 10.49
N GLU A 119 -27.31 -6.16 10.27
CA GLU A 119 -27.29 -7.02 9.09
C GLU A 119 -27.52 -6.24 7.80
N LYS A 120 -28.49 -5.30 7.80
CA LYS A 120 -28.73 -4.41 6.67
C LYS A 120 -27.51 -3.53 6.36
N GLN A 121 -26.87 -2.99 7.39
CA GLN A 121 -25.63 -2.23 7.26
C GLN A 121 -24.50 -3.08 6.68
N LYS A 122 -24.33 -4.32 7.17
CA LYS A 122 -23.33 -5.27 6.68
C LYS A 122 -23.54 -5.60 5.19
N LYS A 123 -24.79 -5.90 4.80
CA LYS A 123 -25.14 -6.15 3.38
C LYS A 123 -24.87 -4.93 2.51
N GLY A 124 -25.21 -3.72 2.96
CA GLY A 124 -24.94 -2.47 2.24
C GLY A 124 -23.44 -2.23 2.02
N LYS A 125 -22.63 -2.46 3.04
CA LYS A 125 -21.16 -2.37 2.94
C LYS A 125 -20.55 -3.41 1.99
N ALA A 126 -21.03 -4.65 2.03
CA ALA A 126 -20.60 -5.70 1.12
C ALA A 126 -20.89 -5.35 -0.33
N ARG A 127 -22.08 -4.82 -0.60
CA ARG A 127 -22.47 -4.34 -1.95
C ARG A 127 -21.60 -3.16 -2.39
N SER A 128 -21.36 -2.18 -1.52
CA SER A 128 -20.48 -1.04 -1.83
C SER A 128 -19.05 -1.49 -2.15
N LYS A 129 -18.53 -2.48 -1.43
CA LYS A 129 -17.21 -3.06 -1.70
C LYS A 129 -17.13 -3.76 -3.07
N GLN A 130 -18.20 -4.45 -3.47
CA GLN A 130 -18.27 -5.19 -4.73
C GLN A 130 -18.27 -4.25 -5.95
N PHE A 131 -18.96 -3.10 -5.86
CA PHE A 131 -19.15 -2.16 -6.98
C PHE A 131 -18.34 -0.87 -6.84
N GLY A 132 -17.80 -0.60 -5.66
CA GLY A 132 -17.02 0.62 -5.39
C GLY A 132 -15.62 0.54 -5.98
N LYS A 133 -15.27 1.50 -6.84
CA LYS A 133 -13.89 1.73 -7.25
C LYS A 133 -13.15 2.47 -6.15
N VAL A 134 -11.93 2.05 -5.87
CA VAL A 134 -11.02 2.76 -4.97
C VAL A 134 -10.13 3.64 -5.83
N GLU A 135 -10.31 4.95 -5.71
CA GLU A 135 -9.41 5.91 -6.34
C GLU A 135 -8.17 6.09 -5.47
N ILE A 136 -7.01 5.95 -6.10
CA ILE A 136 -5.73 6.19 -5.45
C ILE A 136 -5.31 7.61 -5.81
N PRO A 137 -5.23 8.54 -4.83
CA PRO A 137 -4.85 9.91 -5.11
C PRO A 137 -3.39 10.01 -5.56
N GLN A 138 -3.07 11.04 -6.33
CA GLN A 138 -1.73 11.25 -6.86
C GLN A 138 -0.67 11.36 -5.74
N GLU A 139 -1.04 11.94 -4.61
CA GLU A 139 -0.19 12.06 -3.43
C GLU A 139 0.27 10.70 -2.90
N ALA A 140 -0.54 9.66 -3.06
CA ALA A 140 -0.17 8.30 -2.67
C ALA A 140 0.96 7.75 -3.54
N PHE A 141 0.94 7.97 -4.84
CA PHE A 141 2.04 7.58 -5.74
C PHE A 141 3.32 8.34 -5.41
N ILE A 142 3.22 9.65 -5.21
CA ILE A 142 4.36 10.50 -4.83
C ILE A 142 4.92 10.06 -3.47
N GLY A 143 4.05 9.76 -2.51
CA GLY A 143 4.44 9.30 -1.19
C GLY A 143 5.23 7.99 -1.21
N VAL A 144 4.83 7.03 -2.04
CA VAL A 144 5.57 5.77 -2.22
C VAL A 144 6.92 5.99 -2.88
N LEU A 145 7.00 6.88 -3.88
CA LEU A 145 8.27 7.21 -4.54
C LEU A 145 9.28 7.86 -3.59
N LYS A 146 8.82 8.62 -2.60
CA LYS A 146 9.70 9.24 -1.58
C LYS A 146 10.34 8.21 -0.65
N ILE A 147 9.67 7.11 -0.33
CA ILE A 147 10.24 6.02 0.49
C ILE A 147 11.54 5.50 -0.11
N ASN A 148 11.62 5.44 -1.43
CA ASN A 148 12.81 4.95 -2.14
C ASN A 148 13.95 5.97 -2.21
N LYS A 149 13.70 7.25 -1.90
CA LYS A 149 14.73 8.31 -1.94
C LYS A 149 15.38 8.57 -0.57
N GLU A 150 14.71 8.18 0.50
CA GLU A 150 15.20 8.40 1.88
C GLU A 150 16.07 7.25 2.39
N LYS A 151 16.36 6.28 1.54
CA LYS A 151 17.31 5.17 1.78
C LYS A 151 18.48 5.26 0.84
#